data_f7b2af122dc99be7e4865cc590dd8065
#
_entry.id   f7b2af122dc99be7e4865cc590dd8065
#
_cell.length_a   1.000
_cell.length_b   1.000
_cell.length_c   1.000
_cell.angle_alpha   90.00
_cell.angle_beta   90.00
_cell.angle_gamma   90.00
#
_symmetry.space_group_name_H-M   'P 1'
#
loop_
_entity.id
_entity.type
_entity.pdbx_description
1 polymer ?
#
loop_
_entity_poly.entity_id
_entity_poly.type
_entity_poly.pdbx_seq_one_letter_code
_entity_poly.pdbx_strand_id
1 'polypeptide(L)'
;MLVLCFADDARVHDESHDYRGIDAIKAWKKETEAKYRYVMEPLDASVKENIVKLRARLTGDFPGSPVELDYTFTVANDKITSLEIK
;
A
#
# COMPACT_ATOMS: atom_id res chain seq x y z
N MET A 1 1.88 15.38 3.85
CA MET A 1 1.08 14.25 3.37
C MET A 1 1.70 13.68 2.10
N LEU A 2 1.90 12.39 2.09
CA LEU A 2 2.45 11.74 0.93
C LEU A 2 1.36 11.50 -0.11
N VAL A 3 1.46 12.15 -1.24
CA VAL A 3 0.54 11.91 -2.34
C VAL A 3 1.17 10.83 -3.21
N LEU A 4 0.58 9.64 -3.17
CA LEU A 4 1.02 8.56 -4.01
C LEU A 4 0.26 8.64 -5.33
N CYS A 5 1.01 8.84 -6.40
CA CYS A 5 0.43 8.88 -7.74
C CYS A 5 0.49 7.49 -8.35
N PHE A 6 -0.68 6.88 -8.52
CA PHE A 6 -0.78 5.59 -9.19
C PHE A 6 -0.94 5.81 -10.69
N ALA A 7 -0.32 4.92 -11.46
CA ALA A 7 -0.55 4.89 -12.90
C ALA A 7 -2.00 4.47 -13.18
N ASP A 8 -2.53 4.84 -14.34
CA ASP A 8 -3.93 4.56 -14.67
C ASP A 8 -4.25 3.07 -14.70
N ASP A 9 -3.26 2.25 -15.03
CA ASP A 9 -3.40 0.79 -15.10
C ASP A 9 -2.70 0.08 -13.94
N ALA A 10 -2.45 0.79 -12.85
CA ALA A 10 -1.79 0.23 -11.68
C ALA A 10 -2.58 -0.91 -11.07
N ARG A 11 -1.87 -1.79 -10.35
CA ARG A 11 -2.48 -2.91 -9.63
C ARG A 11 -2.09 -2.85 -8.16
N VAL A 12 -3.05 -3.18 -7.31
CA VAL A 12 -2.82 -3.33 -5.88
C VAL A 12 -3.24 -4.73 -5.48
N HIS A 13 -2.37 -5.44 -4.77
CA HIS A 13 -2.69 -6.76 -4.20
C HIS A 13 -2.68 -6.63 -2.69
N ASP A 14 -3.82 -6.88 -2.06
CA ASP A 14 -4.00 -6.76 -0.62
C ASP A 14 -5.02 -7.79 -0.14
N GLU A 15 -4.68 -8.53 0.91
CA GLU A 15 -5.55 -9.54 1.52
C GLU A 15 -6.10 -10.54 0.49
N SER A 16 -5.25 -11.01 -0.42
CA SER A 16 -5.60 -11.96 -1.48
C SER A 16 -6.58 -11.41 -2.50
N HIS A 17 -6.76 -10.10 -2.55
CA HIS A 17 -7.60 -9.43 -3.53
C HIS A 17 -6.75 -8.56 -4.45
N ASP A 18 -7.10 -8.52 -5.71
CA ASP A 18 -6.44 -7.68 -6.69
C ASP A 18 -7.35 -6.54 -7.10
N TYR A 19 -6.80 -5.33 -7.09
CA TYR A 19 -7.50 -4.13 -7.51
C TYR A 19 -6.75 -3.57 -8.71
N ARG A 20 -7.42 -3.45 -9.82
CA ARG A 20 -6.80 -3.00 -11.06
C ARG A 20 -7.44 -1.72 -11.56
N GLY A 21 -6.59 -0.75 -11.90
CA GLY A 21 -7.00 0.53 -12.42
C GLY A 21 -7.26 1.55 -11.32
N ILE A 22 -7.23 2.84 -11.70
CA ILE A 22 -7.27 3.93 -10.74
C ILE A 22 -8.57 3.97 -9.94
N ASP A 23 -9.70 3.65 -10.57
CA ASP A 23 -10.99 3.69 -9.89
C ASP A 23 -11.11 2.61 -8.83
N ALA A 24 -10.64 1.40 -9.14
CA ALA A 24 -10.63 0.30 -8.18
C ALA A 24 -9.70 0.60 -7.01
N ILE A 25 -8.54 1.22 -7.28
CA ILE A 25 -7.57 1.57 -6.25
C ILE A 25 -8.12 2.66 -5.33
N LYS A 26 -8.80 3.65 -5.89
CA LYS A 26 -9.45 4.69 -5.10
C LYS A 26 -10.52 4.10 -4.17
N ALA A 27 -11.31 3.17 -4.69
CA ALA A 27 -12.33 2.50 -3.88
C ALA A 27 -11.70 1.67 -2.78
N TRP A 28 -10.65 0.93 -3.08
CA TRP A 28 -9.91 0.14 -2.09
C TRP A 28 -9.37 1.03 -0.97
N LYS A 29 -8.73 2.13 -1.33
CA LYS A 29 -8.13 3.03 -0.35
C LYS A 29 -9.19 3.65 0.55
N LYS A 30 -10.29 4.09 -0.03
CA LYS A 30 -11.38 4.69 0.71
C LYS A 30 -12.02 3.68 1.68
N GLU A 31 -12.22 2.45 1.22
CA GLU A 31 -12.78 1.40 2.04
C GLU A 31 -11.86 1.04 3.20
N THR A 32 -10.56 0.93 2.94
CA THR A 32 -9.57 0.61 3.97
C THR A 32 -9.51 1.71 5.02
N GLU A 33 -9.53 2.97 4.63
CA GLU A 33 -9.50 4.09 5.56
C GLU A 33 -10.77 4.16 6.41
N ALA A 34 -11.92 3.82 5.83
CA ALA A 34 -13.18 3.83 6.56
C ALA A 34 -13.30 2.67 7.52
N LYS A 35 -12.73 1.52 7.17
CA LYS A 35 -12.88 0.27 7.92
C LYS A 35 -11.97 0.19 9.13
N TYR A 36 -10.76 0.72 9.03
CA TYR A 36 -9.75 0.62 10.08
C TYR A 36 -9.20 1.97 10.46
N ARG A 37 -9.08 2.19 11.77
CA ARG A 37 -8.34 3.32 12.30
C ARG A 37 -6.99 2.79 12.77
N TYR A 38 -5.93 3.31 12.21
CA TYR A 38 -4.61 2.80 12.55
C TYR A 38 -3.54 3.88 12.40
N VAL A 39 -2.44 3.64 13.09
CA VAL A 39 -1.22 4.43 12.95
C VAL A 39 -0.20 3.56 12.25
N MET A 40 0.41 4.10 11.21
CA MET A 40 1.47 3.42 10.48
C MET A 40 2.82 3.98 10.92
N GLU A 41 3.72 3.08 11.34
CA GLU A 41 5.08 3.44 11.70
C GLU A 41 6.04 2.75 10.73
N PRO A 42 6.75 3.52 9.90
CA PRO A 42 7.76 2.92 9.02
C PRO A 42 8.91 2.35 9.85
N LEU A 43 9.27 1.09 9.61
CA LEU A 43 10.35 0.42 10.33
C LEU A 43 11.62 0.34 9.50
N ASP A 44 11.47 0.08 8.21
CA ASP A 44 12.61 -0.09 7.31
C ASP A 44 12.16 0.16 5.88
N ALA A 45 13.07 0.67 5.07
CA ALA A 45 12.79 0.91 3.66
C ALA A 45 14.05 0.69 2.84
N SER A 46 13.88 0.13 1.66
CA SER A 46 14.98 -0.03 0.72
C SER A 46 14.50 0.25 -0.70
N VAL A 47 15.40 0.78 -1.51
CA VAL A 47 15.12 1.08 -2.91
C VAL A 47 16.17 0.39 -3.75
N LYS A 48 15.72 -0.36 -4.75
CA LYS A 48 16.61 -0.99 -5.71
C LYS A 48 16.00 -0.86 -7.08
N GLU A 49 16.68 -0.11 -7.96
CA GLU A 49 16.18 0.17 -9.30
C GLU A 49 14.80 0.83 -9.22
N ASN A 50 13.75 0.19 -9.74
CA ASN A 50 12.40 0.73 -9.74
C ASN A 50 11.50 0.08 -8.69
N ILE A 51 12.09 -0.63 -7.72
CA ILE A 51 11.34 -1.31 -6.68
C ILE A 51 11.65 -0.69 -5.32
N VAL A 52 10.59 -0.31 -4.61
CA VAL A 52 10.69 0.21 -3.25
C VAL A 52 10.04 -0.79 -2.31
N LYS A 53 10.79 -1.23 -1.31
CA LYS A 53 10.27 -2.13 -0.28
C LYS A 53 10.19 -1.38 1.03
N LEU A 54 9.03 -1.43 1.66
CA LEU A 54 8.79 -0.77 2.93
C LEU A 54 8.22 -1.77 3.92
N ARG A 55 8.82 -1.84 5.10
CA ARG A 55 8.25 -2.57 6.23
C ARG A 55 7.65 -1.55 7.19
N ALA A 56 6.41 -1.74 7.57
CA ALA A 56 5.72 -0.84 8.48
C ALA A 56 4.96 -1.62 9.55
N ARG A 57 4.86 -1.00 10.73
CA ARG A 57 4.03 -1.53 11.80
C ARG A 57 2.74 -0.73 11.85
N LEU A 58 1.63 -1.44 11.82
CA LEU A 58 0.30 -0.84 11.94
C LEU A 58 -0.29 -1.19 13.29
N THR A 59 -0.69 -0.15 14.03
CA THR A 59 -1.30 -0.30 15.36
C THR A 59 -2.64 0.41 15.34
N GLY A 60 -3.69 -0.28 15.74
CA GLY A 60 -5.02 0.34 15.75
C GLY A 60 -6.11 -0.60 16.23
N ASP A 61 -7.36 -0.21 15.93
CA ASP A 61 -8.55 -0.90 16.39
C ASP A 61 -8.96 -2.01 15.43
N PHE A 62 -8.09 -2.99 15.25
CA PHE A 62 -8.40 -4.13 14.39
C PHE A 62 -7.84 -5.42 15.02
N PRO A 63 -8.43 -6.57 14.70
CA PRO A 63 -7.93 -7.86 15.18
C PRO A 63 -6.50 -8.10 14.71
N GLY A 64 -5.65 -8.57 15.61
CA GLY A 64 -4.26 -8.86 15.30
C GLY A 64 -3.31 -7.67 15.45
N SER A 65 -3.81 -6.50 15.85
CA SER A 65 -2.96 -5.33 16.11
C SER A 65 -2.05 -5.57 17.32
N PRO A 66 -0.78 -5.13 17.29
CA PRO A 66 -0.09 -4.54 16.13
C PRO A 66 0.32 -5.59 15.10
N VAL A 67 0.46 -5.19 13.86
CA VAL A 67 0.87 -6.07 12.78
C VAL A 67 1.95 -5.39 11.96
N GLU A 68 2.93 -6.18 11.49
CA GLU A 68 3.97 -5.69 10.60
C GLU A 68 3.67 -6.20 9.20
N LEU A 69 3.67 -5.29 8.24
CA LEU A 69 3.39 -5.60 6.85
C LEU A 69 4.54 -5.17 5.96
N ASP A 70 4.72 -5.91 4.90
CA ASP A 70 5.71 -5.60 3.87
C ASP A 70 4.98 -5.05 2.65
N TYR A 71 5.36 -3.85 2.25
CA TYR A 71 4.82 -3.18 1.07
C TYR A 71 5.88 -3.22 -0.02
N THR A 72 5.52 -3.67 -1.20
CA THR A 72 6.41 -3.65 -2.36
C THR A 72 5.77 -2.81 -3.45
N PHE A 73 6.42 -1.69 -3.77
CA PHE A 73 5.97 -0.77 -4.80
C PHE A 73 6.84 -0.94 -6.04
N THR A 74 6.23 -1.00 -7.21
CA THR A 74 6.95 -0.88 -8.47
C THR A 74 6.62 0.48 -9.06
N VAL A 75 7.67 1.23 -9.44
CA VAL A 75 7.54 2.60 -9.89
C VAL A 75 8.05 2.72 -11.32
N ALA A 76 7.30 3.43 -12.16
CA ALA A 76 7.73 3.75 -13.51
C ALA A 76 7.21 5.14 -13.88
N ASN A 77 8.06 5.96 -14.49
CA ASN A 77 7.69 7.34 -14.90
C ASN A 77 7.11 8.16 -13.75
N ASP A 78 7.71 8.03 -12.57
CA ASP A 78 7.30 8.73 -11.35
C ASP A 78 5.91 8.35 -10.84
N LYS A 79 5.40 7.20 -11.28
CA LYS A 79 4.11 6.69 -10.85
C LYS A 79 4.22 5.26 -10.35
N ILE A 80 3.36 4.90 -9.42
CA ILE A 80 3.30 3.54 -8.90
C ILE A 80 2.50 2.70 -9.89
N THR A 81 3.13 1.67 -10.42
CA THR A 81 2.50 0.75 -11.36
C THR A 81 1.95 -0.49 -10.66
N SER A 82 2.50 -0.84 -9.49
CA SER A 82 1.94 -1.93 -8.70
C SER A 82 2.31 -1.75 -7.23
N LEU A 83 1.47 -2.30 -6.37
CA LEU A 83 1.69 -2.37 -4.94
C LEU A 83 1.26 -3.74 -4.46
N GLU A 84 2.13 -4.41 -3.71
CA GLU A 84 1.81 -5.68 -3.07
C GLU A 84 2.00 -5.53 -1.58
N ILE A 85 1.00 -5.95 -0.81
CA ILE A 85 1.03 -5.91 0.65
C ILE A 85 0.94 -7.34 1.18
N LYS A 86 1.91 -7.70 2.02
CA LYS A 86 1.97 -9.05 2.62
C LYS A 86 1.98 -9.02 4.13
#